data_c3a5717e13926bc68bbf0f568296fd31
#
_entry.id   c3a5717e13926bc68bbf0f568296fd31
#
_cell.length_a   1.000
_cell.length_b   1.000
_cell.length_c   1.000
_cell.angle_alpha   90.00
_cell.angle_beta   90.00
_cell.angle_gamma   90.00
#
_symmetry.space_group_name_H-M   'P 1'
#
loop_
_entity.id
_entity.type
_entity.pdbx_description
1 polymer ?
#
loop_
_entity_poly.entity_id
_entity_poly.type
_entity_poly.pdbx_seq_one_letter_code
_entity_poly.pdbx_strand_id
1 'polypeptide(L)'
;MRKILGAGVVCLLTTVTSHAQTCKEADVVLKSGTIYTVNDNQPMAEAVAILGSKIIYVGDDIGVERYACGDANVIDLAGKAVYPGLIDAHGHLTRVGQRELNLNLQGIDSLAEMLAAVKKYADDNPSAEWITGRGWIEKIWPENRFPTRQDLDAIIPDRPAILTRADAHAAVMNTVAMNMANITGETVAPSGGAINLDENGEPTGMLIDKAMGLVNVLVPAETREQTKNALRIATERNVSLGWTGFHNAGDPYDVVNMLRELRAEGKLAHRVYHAVRPMLYPDDAEILYQNGGEIDPEHYVTAREFKITVDGALGSRGAGFIEPYSDYDTFGLVRYDEDDLRPLLIRGLETGIQFQVHAIGDAANKMVLNAYEQALNEVPKSKRAVANPRWRIEHAQNVQPEDVDRFIDMDILPSMQPSHAIGDLHFAGDRLGIERLANAYLWRTFIDKGAIIPGGTDQPVEIGDPRIEFYAAIARKDLDGFSAEGW
;
A
#
# COMPACT_ATOMS: atom_id res chain seq x y z
N MET A 1 19.65 50.50 88.18
CA MET A 1 18.87 49.33 87.66
C MET A 1 18.66 49.45 86.15
N ARG A 2 19.41 48.83 85.35
CA ARG A 2 19.25 48.77 83.92
C ARG A 2 18.81 47.34 83.51
N LYS A 3 17.64 47.24 82.89
CA LYS A 3 17.13 45.98 82.36
C LYS A 3 17.72 45.80 80.97
N ILE A 4 18.37 44.68 80.72
CA ILE A 4 18.85 44.24 79.39
C ILE A 4 17.74 43.37 78.80
N LEU A 5 17.19 43.78 77.68
CA LEU A 5 16.32 42.94 76.86
C LEU A 5 17.19 42.14 75.87
N GLY A 6 17.14 40.83 75.97
CA GLY A 6 17.75 39.92 75.00
C GLY A 6 16.78 39.69 73.84
N ALA A 7 17.21 40.00 72.62
CA ALA A 7 16.50 39.66 71.40
C ALA A 7 16.89 38.24 70.97
N GLY A 8 15.95 37.30 71.01
CA GLY A 8 16.11 35.97 70.49
C GLY A 8 15.90 35.96 68.99
N VAL A 9 16.92 35.58 68.20
CA VAL A 9 16.83 35.32 66.79
C VAL A 9 16.25 33.92 66.57
N VAL A 10 15.03 33.85 66.08
CA VAL A 10 14.41 32.57 65.65
C VAL A 10 14.86 32.31 64.21
N CYS A 11 15.78 31.34 64.06
CA CYS A 11 16.19 30.83 62.74
C CYS A 11 15.11 29.86 62.22
N LEU A 12 14.26 30.26 61.27
CA LEU A 12 13.35 29.37 60.55
C LEU A 12 14.18 28.51 59.62
N LEU A 13 14.41 27.25 59.94
CA LEU A 13 14.90 26.22 59.05
C LEU A 13 13.72 25.79 58.12
N THR A 14 13.69 26.33 56.90
CA THR A 14 12.85 25.82 55.84
C THR A 14 13.42 24.50 55.38
N THR A 15 12.83 23.38 55.81
CA THR A 15 13.12 22.05 55.24
C THR A 15 12.56 22.03 53.83
N VAL A 16 13.44 22.15 52.81
CA VAL A 16 13.12 21.81 51.41
C VAL A 16 12.98 20.29 51.38
N THR A 17 11.76 19.81 51.45
CA THR A 17 11.46 18.40 51.13
C THR A 17 11.71 18.20 49.64
N SER A 18 12.91 17.72 49.29
CA SER A 18 13.18 17.13 47.97
C SER A 18 12.23 15.94 47.83
N HIS A 19 11.17 16.09 47.04
CA HIS A 19 10.41 14.94 46.59
C HIS A 19 11.35 14.17 45.66
N ALA A 20 11.92 13.09 46.12
CA ALA A 20 12.59 12.13 45.27
C ALA A 20 11.56 11.67 44.23
N GLN A 21 11.72 12.09 43.03
CA GLN A 21 10.88 11.71 41.90
C GLN A 21 11.04 10.20 41.73
N THR A 22 9.99 9.42 41.99
CA THR A 22 10.03 7.96 41.86
C THR A 22 10.30 7.62 40.40
N CYS A 23 11.37 6.88 40.16
CA CYS A 23 11.72 6.35 38.84
C CYS A 23 10.56 5.52 38.29
N LYS A 24 10.20 5.75 37.03
CA LYS A 24 9.26 4.95 36.24
C LYS A 24 10.01 4.23 35.14
N GLU A 25 9.68 2.98 34.94
CA GLU A 25 10.30 2.16 33.90
C GLU A 25 9.98 2.69 32.52
N ALA A 26 11.00 2.79 31.67
CA ALA A 26 10.92 3.04 30.23
C ALA A 26 12.11 2.38 29.54
N ASP A 27 11.92 1.94 28.28
CA ASP A 27 13.01 1.40 27.45
C ASP A 27 13.72 2.53 26.71
N VAL A 28 12.97 3.51 26.24
CA VAL A 28 13.48 4.64 25.44
C VAL A 28 12.86 5.94 25.92
N VAL A 29 13.72 6.95 26.07
CA VAL A 29 13.33 8.33 26.34
C VAL A 29 13.91 9.22 25.25
N LEU A 30 13.04 9.95 24.53
CA LEU A 30 13.43 11.02 23.63
C LEU A 30 13.21 12.35 24.35
N LYS A 31 14.19 13.26 24.34
CA LYS A 31 14.06 14.59 24.96
C LYS A 31 14.82 15.68 24.21
N SER A 32 14.60 16.92 24.60
CA SER A 32 15.23 18.12 24.00
C SER A 32 14.95 18.25 22.50
N GLY A 33 13.72 17.94 22.05
CA GLY A 33 13.32 18.01 20.66
C GLY A 33 12.05 18.79 20.42
N THR A 34 11.64 18.81 19.16
CA THR A 34 10.33 19.31 18.72
C THR A 34 9.49 18.12 18.26
N ILE A 35 8.53 17.70 19.08
CA ILE A 35 7.71 16.51 18.83
C ILE A 35 6.35 16.96 18.31
N TYR A 36 6.06 16.64 17.06
CA TYR A 36 4.74 16.87 16.44
C TYR A 36 3.85 15.67 16.76
N THR A 37 2.82 15.89 17.58
CA THR A 37 2.03 14.78 18.14
C THR A 37 0.87 14.34 17.25
N VAL A 38 0.47 15.19 16.28
CA VAL A 38 -0.76 15.04 15.49
C VAL A 38 -2.01 14.90 16.38
N ASN A 39 -1.98 15.55 17.54
CA ASN A 39 -3.10 15.64 18.49
C ASN A 39 -3.49 17.11 18.65
N ASP A 40 -4.68 17.47 18.19
CA ASP A 40 -5.17 18.87 18.20
C ASP A 40 -5.16 19.50 19.61
N ASN A 41 -5.35 18.69 20.66
CA ASN A 41 -5.33 19.17 22.03
C ASN A 41 -3.92 19.42 22.59
N GLN A 42 -2.90 18.81 21.98
CA GLN A 42 -1.50 18.96 22.35
C GLN A 42 -0.63 18.80 21.08
N PRO A 43 -0.65 19.76 20.15
CA PRO A 43 -0.02 19.61 18.84
C PRO A 43 1.50 19.45 18.89
N MET A 44 2.13 19.91 19.95
CA MET A 44 3.58 19.85 20.14
C MET A 44 3.96 19.40 21.55
N ALA A 45 5.10 18.71 21.65
CA ALA A 45 5.74 18.33 22.90
C ALA A 45 7.28 18.44 22.76
N GLU A 46 8.02 18.27 23.86
CA GLU A 46 9.50 18.30 23.91
C GLU A 46 10.09 16.91 24.11
N ALA A 47 9.31 16.00 24.72
CA ALA A 47 9.78 14.69 25.12
C ALA A 47 8.74 13.58 25.00
N VAL A 48 9.22 12.34 24.78
CA VAL A 48 8.43 11.11 24.75
C VAL A 48 9.15 10.01 25.54
N ALA A 49 8.40 9.21 26.34
CA ALA A 49 8.91 7.97 26.91
C ALA A 49 8.14 6.77 26.35
N ILE A 50 8.85 5.66 26.08
CA ILE A 50 8.35 4.44 25.47
C ILE A 50 8.71 3.26 26.36
N LEU A 51 7.74 2.36 26.57
CA LEU A 51 7.93 1.07 27.24
C LEU A 51 7.32 -0.05 26.37
N GLY A 52 8.14 -1.00 25.96
CA GLY A 52 7.74 -2.03 25.00
C GLY A 52 7.24 -1.42 23.69
N SER A 53 6.01 -1.72 23.32
CA SER A 53 5.37 -1.21 22.10
C SER A 53 4.51 0.04 22.33
N LYS A 54 4.57 0.67 23.52
CA LYS A 54 3.64 1.75 23.89
C LYS A 54 4.36 3.04 24.25
N ILE A 55 3.79 4.16 23.79
CA ILE A 55 4.13 5.49 24.29
C ILE A 55 3.46 5.65 25.65
N ILE A 56 4.26 5.90 26.70
CA ILE A 56 3.78 6.02 28.09
C ILE A 56 3.84 7.44 28.64
N TYR A 57 4.52 8.34 27.91
CA TYR A 57 4.57 9.76 28.22
C TYR A 57 4.75 10.60 26.95
N VAL A 58 4.04 11.69 26.85
CA VAL A 58 4.25 12.77 25.86
C VAL A 58 4.10 14.09 26.61
N GLY A 59 5.11 14.96 26.57
CA GLY A 59 5.08 16.22 27.30
C GLY A 59 6.39 17.00 27.21
N ASP A 60 6.71 17.69 28.31
CA ASP A 60 7.92 18.51 28.44
C ASP A 60 9.15 17.70 28.94
N ASP A 61 10.33 18.31 28.80
CA ASP A 61 11.59 17.72 29.24
C ASP A 61 11.66 17.52 30.76
N ILE A 62 10.98 18.35 31.53
CA ILE A 62 10.96 18.22 33.01
C ILE A 62 10.16 16.98 33.42
N GLY A 63 8.99 16.77 32.82
CA GLY A 63 8.11 15.65 33.14
C GLY A 63 8.68 14.28 32.69
N VAL A 64 9.52 14.26 31.67
CA VAL A 64 10.13 13.01 31.16
C VAL A 64 11.27 12.51 32.04
N GLU A 65 11.93 13.37 32.84
CA GLU A 65 13.07 12.99 33.70
C GLU A 65 12.77 11.81 34.64
N ARG A 66 11.53 11.64 35.06
CA ARG A 66 11.12 10.48 35.89
C ARG A 66 11.16 9.15 35.15
N TYR A 67 11.29 9.16 33.82
CA TYR A 67 11.44 7.99 32.97
C TYR A 67 12.88 7.82 32.47
N ALA A 68 13.70 8.87 32.56
CA ALA A 68 15.11 8.86 32.16
C ALA A 68 16.02 8.30 33.26
N CYS A 69 15.68 7.12 33.77
CA CYS A 69 16.36 6.49 34.87
C CYS A 69 16.48 4.96 34.67
N GLY A 70 17.24 4.29 35.50
CA GLY A 70 17.52 2.86 35.33
C GLY A 70 18.28 2.60 34.02
N ASP A 71 17.85 1.58 33.30
CA ASP A 71 18.48 1.14 32.04
C ASP A 71 17.83 1.80 30.79
N ALA A 72 17.02 2.85 30.95
CA ALA A 72 16.38 3.54 29.83
C ALA A 72 17.42 4.12 28.88
N ASN A 73 17.25 3.85 27.57
CA ASN A 73 18.05 4.49 26.52
C ASN A 73 17.56 5.93 26.32
N VAL A 74 18.32 6.89 26.84
CA VAL A 74 17.98 8.32 26.73
C VAL A 74 18.65 8.92 25.52
N ILE A 75 17.84 9.43 24.58
CA ILE A 75 18.27 10.05 23.32
C ILE A 75 18.01 11.55 23.41
N ASP A 76 19.07 12.34 23.41
CA ASP A 76 18.99 13.80 23.27
C ASP A 76 18.79 14.14 21.79
N LEU A 77 17.63 14.72 21.47
CA LEU A 77 17.28 15.09 20.10
C LEU A 77 18.01 16.34 19.60
N ALA A 78 18.60 17.13 20.50
CA ALA A 78 19.34 18.34 20.16
C ALA A 78 18.53 19.29 19.25
N GLY A 79 17.24 19.48 19.56
CA GLY A 79 16.32 20.34 18.80
C GLY A 79 15.74 19.71 17.53
N LYS A 80 16.04 18.44 17.21
CA LYS A 80 15.48 17.77 16.03
C LYS A 80 14.00 17.55 16.15
N ALA A 81 13.32 17.55 14.99
CA ALA A 81 11.91 17.23 14.87
C ALA A 81 11.67 15.72 14.95
N VAL A 82 10.59 15.34 15.64
CA VAL A 82 10.08 13.96 15.70
C VAL A 82 8.61 13.95 15.27
N TYR A 83 8.26 13.00 14.44
CA TYR A 83 6.89 12.76 13.96
C TYR A 83 6.46 11.35 14.33
N PRO A 84 5.14 11.07 14.47
CA PRO A 84 4.64 9.71 14.49
C PRO A 84 5.13 8.94 13.26
N GLY A 85 5.39 7.65 13.41
CA GLY A 85 5.82 6.81 12.30
C GLY A 85 4.78 6.80 11.18
N LEU A 86 5.25 6.90 9.93
CA LEU A 86 4.40 6.89 8.76
C LEU A 86 3.82 5.49 8.56
N ILE A 87 2.53 5.42 8.21
CA ILE A 87 1.82 4.17 7.90
C ILE A 87 1.32 4.26 6.47
N ASP A 88 1.75 3.33 5.62
CA ASP A 88 1.17 3.16 4.28
C ASP A 88 -0.20 2.52 4.43
N ALA A 89 -1.26 3.26 4.12
CA ALA A 89 -2.61 2.79 4.34
C ALA A 89 -3.12 1.84 3.24
N HIS A 90 -2.40 1.65 2.15
CA HIS A 90 -2.78 0.78 1.04
C HIS A 90 -1.59 0.37 0.19
N GLY A 91 -1.31 -0.92 0.13
CA GLY A 91 -0.33 -1.49 -0.79
C GLY A 91 -0.36 -3.02 -0.76
N HIS A 92 0.49 -3.67 -1.57
CA HIS A 92 0.50 -5.11 -1.80
C HIS A 92 1.85 -5.70 -1.39
N LEU A 93 1.99 -6.02 -0.11
CA LEU A 93 3.28 -6.32 0.53
C LEU A 93 4.03 -7.49 -0.14
N THR A 94 3.34 -8.60 -0.43
CA THR A 94 3.94 -9.74 -1.13
C THR A 94 4.50 -9.31 -2.49
N ARG A 95 3.72 -8.53 -3.25
CA ARG A 95 4.14 -8.05 -4.57
C ARG A 95 5.30 -7.04 -4.51
N VAL A 96 5.38 -6.25 -3.44
CA VAL A 96 6.55 -5.37 -3.20
C VAL A 96 7.81 -6.20 -3.08
N GLY A 97 7.80 -7.24 -2.24
CA GLY A 97 8.95 -8.12 -2.09
C GLY A 97 9.30 -8.88 -3.35
N GLN A 98 8.30 -9.35 -4.08
CA GLN A 98 8.50 -9.98 -5.40
C GLN A 98 9.16 -9.03 -6.39
N ARG A 99 8.75 -7.75 -6.44
CA ARG A 99 9.39 -6.74 -7.28
C ARG A 99 10.87 -6.56 -6.95
N GLU A 100 11.22 -6.55 -5.65
CA GLU A 100 12.61 -6.39 -5.21
C GLU A 100 13.48 -7.65 -5.44
N LEU A 101 12.86 -8.83 -5.45
CA LEU A 101 13.54 -10.12 -5.68
C LEU A 101 13.63 -10.50 -7.15
N ASN A 102 12.67 -10.08 -7.95
CA ASN A 102 12.62 -10.35 -9.38
C ASN A 102 13.39 -9.30 -10.17
N LEU A 103 13.72 -9.61 -11.41
CA LEU A 103 14.36 -8.68 -12.31
C LEU A 103 13.42 -7.49 -12.61
N ASN A 104 13.76 -6.34 -12.05
CA ASN A 104 13.07 -5.08 -12.33
C ASN A 104 13.69 -4.41 -13.54
N LEU A 105 12.90 -4.24 -14.59
CA LEU A 105 13.30 -3.60 -15.86
C LEU A 105 12.66 -2.21 -16.05
N GLN A 106 12.09 -1.65 -14.98
CA GLN A 106 11.47 -0.32 -15.03
C GLN A 106 12.56 0.77 -15.11
N GLY A 107 12.32 1.76 -15.96
CA GLY A 107 13.26 2.88 -16.14
C GLY A 107 14.49 2.57 -16.99
N ILE A 108 14.48 1.46 -17.74
CA ILE A 108 15.55 1.08 -18.68
C ILE A 108 15.32 1.79 -20.01
N ASP A 109 16.36 2.48 -20.52
CA ASP A 109 16.26 3.40 -21.64
C ASP A 109 16.69 2.82 -22.99
N SER A 110 17.11 1.54 -23.04
CA SER A 110 17.50 0.87 -24.28
C SER A 110 17.39 -0.65 -24.20
N LEU A 111 17.28 -1.30 -25.36
CA LEU A 111 17.34 -2.76 -25.48
C LEU A 111 18.69 -3.31 -24.96
N ALA A 112 19.79 -2.62 -25.26
CA ALA A 112 21.10 -3.05 -24.78
C ALA A 112 21.20 -3.05 -23.26
N GLU A 113 20.66 -2.02 -22.60
CA GLU A 113 20.60 -1.95 -21.15
C GLU A 113 19.72 -3.02 -20.56
N MET A 114 18.54 -3.27 -21.17
CA MET A 114 17.66 -4.39 -20.77
C MET A 114 18.40 -5.72 -20.80
N LEU A 115 19.08 -6.03 -21.91
CA LEU A 115 19.81 -7.29 -22.06
C LEU A 115 20.97 -7.41 -21.06
N ALA A 116 21.67 -6.32 -20.76
CA ALA A 116 22.71 -6.30 -19.74
C ALA A 116 22.13 -6.57 -18.32
N ALA A 117 21.00 -5.96 -17.98
CA ALA A 117 20.32 -6.21 -16.71
C ALA A 117 19.84 -7.66 -16.59
N VAL A 118 19.24 -8.21 -17.64
CA VAL A 118 18.77 -9.60 -17.71
C VAL A 118 19.94 -10.57 -17.54
N LYS A 119 21.05 -10.34 -18.25
CA LYS A 119 22.25 -11.16 -18.13
C LYS A 119 22.83 -11.11 -16.72
N LYS A 120 22.98 -9.92 -16.18
CA LYS A 120 23.47 -9.76 -14.81
C LYS A 120 22.62 -10.51 -13.81
N TYR A 121 21.28 -10.37 -13.89
CA TYR A 121 20.36 -11.09 -13.01
C TYR A 121 20.50 -12.61 -13.13
N ALA A 122 20.64 -13.13 -14.38
CA ALA A 122 20.83 -14.55 -14.64
C ALA A 122 22.14 -15.07 -14.06
N ASP A 123 23.23 -14.28 -14.16
CA ASP A 123 24.56 -14.62 -13.61
C ASP A 123 24.55 -14.59 -12.06
N ASP A 124 23.86 -13.62 -11.47
CA ASP A 124 23.71 -13.48 -10.00
C ASP A 124 22.80 -14.56 -9.39
N ASN A 125 21.91 -15.16 -10.19
CA ASN A 125 20.96 -16.17 -9.76
C ASN A 125 21.15 -17.51 -10.55
N PRO A 126 22.28 -18.19 -10.40
CA PRO A 126 22.60 -19.38 -11.20
C PRO A 126 21.68 -20.59 -10.93
N SER A 127 21.01 -20.61 -9.76
CA SER A 127 20.06 -21.66 -9.38
C SER A 127 18.62 -21.39 -9.80
N ALA A 128 18.32 -20.20 -10.38
CA ALA A 128 16.98 -19.89 -10.86
C ALA A 128 16.63 -20.77 -12.07
N GLU A 129 15.56 -21.55 -11.95
CA GLU A 129 15.06 -22.42 -13.03
C GLU A 129 14.47 -21.61 -14.18
N TRP A 130 13.86 -20.47 -13.89
CA TRP A 130 13.32 -19.49 -14.84
C TRP A 130 13.93 -18.12 -14.59
N ILE A 131 14.15 -17.38 -15.67
CA ILE A 131 14.46 -15.95 -15.60
C ILE A 131 13.18 -15.17 -15.86
N THR A 132 12.63 -14.58 -14.81
CA THR A 132 11.41 -13.77 -14.89
C THR A 132 11.72 -12.32 -14.56
N GLY A 133 11.11 -11.39 -15.28
CA GLY A 133 11.30 -9.96 -15.05
C GLY A 133 10.12 -9.14 -15.56
N ARG A 134 10.07 -7.87 -15.17
CA ARG A 134 8.98 -6.97 -15.57
C ARG A 134 9.45 -5.53 -15.62
N GLY A 135 8.79 -4.73 -16.48
CA GLY A 135 8.87 -3.28 -16.41
C GLY A 135 9.46 -2.59 -17.64
N TRP A 136 9.97 -3.36 -18.62
CA TRP A 136 10.48 -2.77 -19.86
C TRP A 136 9.37 -2.12 -20.70
N ILE A 137 9.74 -1.08 -21.47
CA ILE A 137 8.86 -0.39 -22.42
C ILE A 137 9.69 0.14 -23.60
N GLU A 138 9.49 -0.45 -24.80
CA GLU A 138 10.27 -0.18 -26.00
C GLU A 138 10.02 1.22 -26.60
N LYS A 139 8.92 1.86 -26.23
CA LYS A 139 8.51 3.15 -26.81
C LYS A 139 9.46 4.29 -26.48
N ILE A 140 10.18 4.17 -25.36
CA ILE A 140 11.18 5.16 -24.97
C ILE A 140 12.59 4.80 -25.46
N TRP A 141 12.78 3.64 -26.07
CA TRP A 141 14.08 3.16 -26.52
C TRP A 141 14.45 3.72 -27.90
N PRO A 142 15.73 4.01 -28.16
CA PRO A 142 16.19 4.45 -29.47
C PRO A 142 15.93 3.42 -30.56
N GLU A 143 15.94 2.11 -30.25
CA GLU A 143 15.64 1.04 -31.17
C GLU A 143 14.17 1.02 -31.61
N ASN A 144 13.25 1.54 -30.82
CA ASN A 144 11.80 1.63 -31.08
C ASN A 144 11.19 0.34 -31.66
N ARG A 145 11.65 -0.80 -31.18
CA ARG A 145 11.16 -2.12 -31.55
C ARG A 145 10.97 -3.01 -30.32
N PHE A 146 10.11 -4.00 -30.44
CA PHE A 146 10.04 -5.07 -29.45
C PHE A 146 11.35 -5.85 -29.37
N PRO A 147 11.73 -6.32 -28.17
CA PRO A 147 12.76 -7.35 -28.04
C PRO A 147 12.26 -8.65 -28.66
N THR A 148 13.18 -9.51 -29.08
CA THR A 148 12.88 -10.78 -29.73
C THR A 148 13.49 -11.96 -28.95
N ARG A 149 13.06 -13.18 -29.26
CA ARG A 149 13.68 -14.40 -28.71
C ARG A 149 15.18 -14.46 -28.97
N GLN A 150 15.62 -14.01 -30.17
CA GLN A 150 17.03 -14.00 -30.53
C GLN A 150 17.86 -13.05 -29.68
N ASP A 151 17.29 -11.90 -29.30
CA ASP A 151 17.95 -10.97 -28.37
C ASP A 151 18.21 -11.67 -27.03
N LEU A 152 17.24 -12.44 -26.51
CA LEU A 152 17.35 -13.17 -25.25
C LEU A 152 18.23 -14.44 -25.37
N ASP A 153 18.11 -15.19 -26.45
CA ASP A 153 18.91 -16.42 -26.73
C ASP A 153 20.41 -16.10 -26.71
N ALA A 154 20.80 -14.91 -27.18
CA ALA A 154 22.20 -14.49 -27.19
C ALA A 154 22.81 -14.36 -25.78
N ILE A 155 21.99 -14.15 -24.73
CA ILE A 155 22.45 -13.90 -23.36
C ILE A 155 22.00 -14.99 -22.37
N ILE A 156 20.89 -15.68 -22.64
CA ILE A 156 20.35 -16.80 -21.83
C ILE A 156 19.95 -17.93 -22.78
N PRO A 157 20.92 -18.72 -23.25
CA PRO A 157 20.65 -19.83 -24.19
C PRO A 157 20.15 -21.13 -23.53
N ASP A 158 20.32 -21.28 -22.22
CA ASP A 158 20.23 -22.55 -21.48
C ASP A 158 19.06 -22.63 -20.50
N ARG A 159 18.44 -21.51 -20.15
CA ARG A 159 17.31 -21.44 -19.19
C ARG A 159 16.11 -20.71 -19.82
N PRO A 160 14.87 -21.13 -19.49
CA PRO A 160 13.68 -20.41 -19.96
C PRO A 160 13.62 -19.01 -19.36
N ALA A 161 13.28 -18.03 -20.21
CA ALA A 161 13.12 -16.65 -19.81
C ALA A 161 11.78 -16.06 -20.31
N ILE A 162 11.09 -15.32 -19.45
CA ILE A 162 9.90 -14.52 -19.77
C ILE A 162 9.98 -13.15 -19.11
N LEU A 163 9.93 -12.09 -19.91
CA LEU A 163 10.03 -10.71 -19.46
C LEU A 163 8.78 -9.94 -19.84
N THR A 164 7.99 -9.57 -18.83
CA THR A 164 6.72 -8.90 -19.00
C THR A 164 6.91 -7.40 -19.20
N ARG A 165 6.22 -6.82 -20.17
CA ARG A 165 6.17 -5.38 -20.43
C ARG A 165 5.56 -4.61 -19.25
N ALA A 166 5.84 -3.31 -19.12
CA ALA A 166 5.39 -2.47 -18.01
C ALA A 166 3.86 -2.49 -17.82
N ASP A 167 3.10 -2.45 -18.92
CA ASP A 167 1.63 -2.49 -18.92
C ASP A 167 1.02 -3.88 -18.64
N ALA A 168 1.85 -4.92 -18.56
CA ALA A 168 1.45 -6.32 -18.36
C ALA A 168 0.60 -6.93 -19.50
N HIS A 169 0.52 -6.27 -20.67
CA HIS A 169 -0.22 -6.74 -21.84
C HIS A 169 0.64 -7.47 -22.89
N ALA A 170 1.96 -7.49 -22.70
CA ALA A 170 2.89 -8.20 -23.57
C ALA A 170 4.03 -8.80 -22.78
N ALA A 171 4.61 -9.89 -23.29
CA ALA A 171 5.83 -10.46 -22.76
C ALA A 171 6.69 -11.01 -23.89
N VAL A 172 8.02 -10.88 -23.74
CA VAL A 172 9.00 -11.54 -24.59
C VAL A 172 9.59 -12.73 -23.88
N MET A 173 9.79 -13.81 -24.61
CA MET A 173 10.43 -15.03 -24.11
C MET A 173 11.51 -15.52 -25.07
N ASN A 174 12.46 -16.29 -24.53
CA ASN A 174 13.50 -16.90 -25.32
C ASN A 174 13.03 -18.22 -25.96
N THR A 175 13.86 -18.78 -26.84
CA THR A 175 13.57 -20.04 -27.55
C THR A 175 13.35 -21.21 -26.59
N VAL A 176 14.07 -21.28 -25.47
CA VAL A 176 13.88 -22.34 -24.46
C VAL A 176 12.46 -22.33 -23.90
N ALA A 177 11.97 -21.16 -23.47
CA ALA A 177 10.61 -21.02 -22.93
C ALA A 177 9.54 -21.34 -23.98
N MET A 178 9.74 -20.92 -25.22
CA MET A 178 8.80 -21.20 -26.32
C MET A 178 8.75 -22.71 -26.66
N ASN A 179 9.89 -23.38 -26.68
CA ASN A 179 9.95 -24.82 -26.91
C ASN A 179 9.25 -25.61 -25.79
N MET A 180 9.41 -25.19 -24.51
CA MET A 180 8.70 -25.77 -23.38
C MET A 180 7.17 -25.62 -23.50
N ALA A 181 6.72 -24.51 -24.06
CA ALA A 181 5.29 -24.22 -24.30
C ALA A 181 4.77 -24.83 -25.63
N ASN A 182 5.62 -25.49 -26.41
CA ASN A 182 5.32 -26.00 -27.75
C ASN A 182 4.77 -24.92 -28.70
N ILE A 183 5.29 -23.71 -28.60
CA ILE A 183 4.87 -22.57 -29.47
C ILE A 183 5.68 -22.62 -30.78
N THR A 184 4.98 -22.73 -31.90
CA THR A 184 5.52 -22.76 -33.26
C THR A 184 4.76 -21.77 -34.15
N GLY A 185 5.17 -21.61 -35.42
CA GLY A 185 4.44 -20.80 -36.38
C GLY A 185 3.01 -21.28 -36.68
N GLU A 186 2.69 -22.53 -36.34
CA GLU A 186 1.35 -23.11 -36.52
C GLU A 186 0.47 -22.99 -35.27
N THR A 187 1.01 -22.47 -34.16
CA THR A 187 0.27 -22.33 -32.89
C THR A 187 -0.82 -21.29 -33.03
N VAL A 188 -2.07 -21.71 -32.80
CA VAL A 188 -3.23 -20.79 -32.80
C VAL A 188 -3.26 -20.05 -31.46
N ALA A 189 -3.20 -18.73 -31.52
CA ALA A 189 -3.35 -17.89 -30.34
C ALA A 189 -4.75 -18.05 -29.72
N PRO A 190 -4.88 -18.09 -28.36
CA PRO A 190 -6.17 -18.13 -27.71
C PRO A 190 -6.97 -16.83 -27.99
N SER A 191 -8.30 -16.93 -27.98
CA SER A 191 -9.19 -15.77 -28.22
C SER A 191 -8.86 -14.64 -27.22
N GLY A 192 -8.59 -13.45 -27.73
CA GLY A 192 -8.15 -12.29 -26.95
C GLY A 192 -6.64 -12.31 -26.64
N GLY A 193 -5.84 -13.06 -27.38
CA GLY A 193 -4.38 -13.02 -27.35
C GLY A 193 -3.79 -13.05 -28.75
N ALA A 194 -2.49 -12.72 -28.88
CA ALA A 194 -1.76 -12.80 -30.14
C ALA A 194 -0.33 -13.34 -29.93
N ILE A 195 0.17 -14.06 -30.94
CA ILE A 195 1.56 -14.50 -31.08
C ILE A 195 2.17 -13.71 -32.22
N ASN A 196 3.21 -12.93 -31.95
CA ASN A 196 3.88 -12.18 -33.00
C ASN A 196 4.76 -13.12 -33.83
N LEU A 197 4.57 -13.09 -35.15
CA LEU A 197 5.35 -13.84 -36.11
C LEU A 197 6.28 -12.91 -36.91
N ASP A 198 7.42 -13.42 -37.34
CA ASP A 198 8.29 -12.75 -38.30
C ASP A 198 7.80 -12.92 -39.75
N GLU A 199 8.54 -12.40 -40.71
CA GLU A 199 8.23 -12.48 -42.15
C GLU A 199 8.25 -13.90 -42.72
N ASN A 200 8.86 -14.83 -42.01
CA ASN A 200 8.92 -16.26 -42.37
C ASN A 200 7.80 -17.05 -41.71
N GLY A 201 6.96 -16.44 -40.91
CA GLY A 201 5.91 -17.09 -40.11
C GLY A 201 6.41 -17.75 -38.84
N GLU A 202 7.65 -17.45 -38.40
CA GLU A 202 8.22 -17.98 -37.18
C GLU A 202 7.92 -17.04 -36.00
N PRO A 203 7.59 -17.55 -34.81
CA PRO A 203 7.31 -16.72 -33.64
C PRO A 203 8.54 -15.90 -33.20
N THR A 204 8.35 -14.62 -33.03
CA THR A 204 9.41 -13.68 -32.60
C THR A 204 9.80 -13.81 -31.14
N GLY A 205 9.00 -14.51 -30.32
CA GLY A 205 9.11 -14.56 -28.86
C GLY A 205 8.13 -13.63 -28.14
N MET A 206 7.44 -12.76 -28.88
CA MET A 206 6.46 -11.84 -28.26
C MET A 206 5.07 -12.48 -28.21
N LEU A 207 4.51 -12.54 -27.00
CA LEU A 207 3.12 -12.92 -26.75
C LEU A 207 2.35 -11.74 -26.16
N ILE A 208 1.09 -11.60 -26.58
CA ILE A 208 0.22 -10.48 -26.20
C ILE A 208 -1.02 -11.03 -25.49
N ASP A 209 -1.43 -10.35 -24.42
CA ASP A 209 -2.63 -10.62 -23.63
C ASP A 209 -2.78 -12.10 -23.26
N LYS A 210 -3.90 -12.74 -23.63
CA LYS A 210 -4.17 -14.13 -23.24
C LYS A 210 -3.17 -15.15 -23.78
N ALA A 211 -2.42 -14.82 -24.83
CA ALA A 211 -1.38 -15.70 -25.33
C ALA A 211 -0.22 -15.88 -24.33
N MET A 212 0.02 -14.89 -23.47
CA MET A 212 1.02 -15.01 -22.39
C MET A 212 0.72 -16.19 -21.45
N GLY A 213 -0.55 -16.55 -21.30
CA GLY A 213 -0.99 -17.70 -20.51
C GLY A 213 -0.40 -19.04 -20.97
N LEU A 214 -0.06 -19.16 -22.27
CA LEU A 214 0.57 -20.38 -22.82
C LEU A 214 1.91 -20.72 -22.15
N VAL A 215 2.63 -19.70 -21.70
CA VAL A 215 3.94 -19.84 -21.05
C VAL A 215 3.84 -19.65 -19.53
N ASN A 216 3.03 -18.71 -19.07
CA ASN A 216 2.91 -18.41 -17.63
C ASN A 216 2.51 -19.63 -16.79
N VAL A 217 1.74 -20.58 -17.36
CA VAL A 217 1.36 -21.83 -16.67
C VAL A 217 2.54 -22.77 -16.43
N LEU A 218 3.65 -22.57 -17.14
CA LEU A 218 4.87 -23.36 -17.00
C LEU A 218 5.87 -22.77 -16.01
N VAL A 219 5.71 -21.47 -15.68
CA VAL A 219 6.53 -20.82 -14.65
C VAL A 219 6.16 -21.42 -13.31
N PRO A 220 7.12 -22.00 -12.56
CA PRO A 220 6.83 -22.60 -11.26
C PRO A 220 6.15 -21.59 -10.33
N ALA A 221 5.11 -22.03 -9.64
CA ALA A 221 4.51 -21.21 -8.58
C ALA A 221 5.53 -20.99 -7.48
N GLU A 222 5.49 -19.77 -6.89
CA GLU A 222 6.36 -19.48 -5.76
C GLU A 222 6.08 -20.42 -4.58
N THR A 223 7.16 -20.90 -3.98
CA THR A 223 7.07 -21.67 -2.75
C THR A 223 6.74 -20.77 -1.57
N ARG A 224 6.19 -21.35 -0.51
CA ARG A 224 5.90 -20.62 0.75
C ARG A 224 7.15 -19.90 1.29
N GLU A 225 8.31 -20.50 1.22
CA GLU A 225 9.57 -19.90 1.66
C GLU A 225 9.98 -18.69 0.80
N GLN A 226 9.77 -18.76 -0.51
CA GLN A 226 10.01 -17.63 -1.41
C GLN A 226 9.07 -16.47 -1.09
N THR A 227 7.77 -16.74 -0.88
CA THR A 227 6.79 -15.73 -0.46
C THR A 227 7.16 -15.12 0.90
N LYS A 228 7.56 -15.96 1.88
CA LYS A 228 8.01 -15.48 3.19
C LYS A 228 9.26 -14.60 3.08
N ASN A 229 10.23 -14.97 2.22
CA ASN A 229 11.38 -14.12 1.96
C ASN A 229 11.01 -12.80 1.26
N ALA A 230 10.05 -12.83 0.33
CA ALA A 230 9.52 -11.61 -0.29
C ALA A 230 8.91 -10.67 0.75
N LEU A 231 8.10 -11.18 1.68
CA LEU A 231 7.54 -10.40 2.78
C LEU A 231 8.61 -9.75 3.66
N ARG A 232 9.68 -10.51 4.00
CA ARG A 232 10.82 -9.97 4.75
C ARG A 232 11.47 -8.81 4.02
N ILE A 233 11.84 -9.00 2.76
CA ILE A 233 12.48 -7.98 1.92
C ILE A 233 11.58 -6.74 1.78
N ALA A 234 10.27 -6.93 1.57
CA ALA A 234 9.31 -5.82 1.49
C ALA A 234 9.30 -4.97 2.75
N THR A 235 9.26 -5.62 3.93
CA THR A 235 9.24 -4.88 5.19
C THR A 235 10.56 -4.14 5.47
N GLU A 236 11.69 -4.73 5.15
CA GLU A 236 13.02 -4.09 5.25
C GLU A 236 13.13 -2.87 4.31
N ARG A 237 12.71 -3.02 3.05
CA ARG A 237 12.65 -1.93 2.09
C ARG A 237 11.78 -0.79 2.60
N ASN A 238 10.57 -1.09 3.07
CA ASN A 238 9.63 -0.08 3.53
C ASN A 238 10.20 0.72 4.71
N VAL A 239 10.85 0.06 5.67
CA VAL A 239 11.54 0.75 6.78
C VAL A 239 12.67 1.65 6.27
N SER A 240 13.42 1.23 5.25
CA SER A 240 14.48 2.06 4.66
C SER A 240 13.97 3.36 4.04
N LEU A 241 12.68 3.38 3.64
CA LEU A 241 11.98 4.56 3.13
C LEU A 241 11.29 5.39 4.22
N GLY A 242 11.21 4.86 5.46
CA GLY A 242 10.60 5.54 6.60
C GLY A 242 9.20 5.05 6.99
N TRP A 243 8.66 4.02 6.34
CA TRP A 243 7.41 3.41 6.75
C TRP A 243 7.58 2.58 8.03
N THR A 244 6.69 2.75 8.99
CA THR A 244 6.68 2.00 10.28
C THR A 244 5.49 1.07 10.41
N GLY A 245 4.54 1.16 9.49
CA GLY A 245 3.36 0.31 9.39
C GLY A 245 2.85 0.23 7.97
N PHE A 246 2.07 -0.81 7.68
CA PHE A 246 1.59 -1.09 6.33
C PHE A 246 0.24 -1.81 6.36
N HIS A 247 -0.74 -1.30 5.61
CA HIS A 247 -1.99 -2.00 5.33
C HIS A 247 -1.84 -2.83 4.06
N ASN A 248 -1.79 -4.15 4.23
CA ASN A 248 -1.65 -5.09 3.12
C ASN A 248 -3.00 -5.38 2.48
N ALA A 249 -3.20 -4.91 1.26
CA ALA A 249 -4.46 -4.89 0.55
C ALA A 249 -4.77 -6.21 -0.18
N GLY A 250 -4.79 -7.31 0.56
CA GLY A 250 -5.44 -8.52 0.10
C GLY A 250 -4.52 -9.62 -0.43
N ASP A 251 -4.04 -10.45 0.48
CA ASP A 251 -3.36 -11.73 0.24
C ASP A 251 -4.11 -12.88 0.95
N PRO A 252 -3.77 -14.17 0.68
CA PRO A 252 -4.31 -15.30 1.43
C PRO A 252 -3.98 -15.23 2.93
N TYR A 253 -4.78 -15.92 3.76
CA TYR A 253 -4.58 -15.95 5.21
C TYR A 253 -3.22 -16.54 5.63
N ASP A 254 -2.63 -17.47 4.84
CA ASP A 254 -1.30 -18.02 5.17
C ASP A 254 -0.20 -16.95 5.21
N VAL A 255 -0.38 -15.82 4.54
CA VAL A 255 0.51 -14.64 4.67
C VAL A 255 0.53 -14.11 6.10
N VAL A 256 -0.59 -14.15 6.83
CA VAL A 256 -0.64 -13.80 8.26
C VAL A 256 0.27 -14.71 9.08
N ASN A 257 0.25 -16.01 8.80
CA ASN A 257 1.11 -16.98 9.48
C ASN A 257 2.59 -16.72 9.18
N MET A 258 2.94 -16.45 7.91
CA MET A 258 4.30 -16.10 7.51
C MET A 258 4.81 -14.82 8.20
N LEU A 259 3.95 -13.79 8.31
CA LEU A 259 4.29 -12.54 9.02
C LEU A 259 4.51 -12.79 10.51
N ARG A 260 3.70 -13.65 11.15
CA ARG A 260 3.89 -14.05 12.55
C ARG A 260 5.19 -14.84 12.76
N GLU A 261 5.52 -15.74 11.83
CA GLU A 261 6.80 -16.43 11.85
C GLU A 261 7.98 -15.45 11.72
N LEU A 262 7.92 -14.52 10.77
CA LEU A 262 8.92 -13.45 10.64
C LEU A 262 9.05 -12.61 11.91
N ARG A 263 7.91 -12.31 12.58
CA ARG A 263 7.93 -11.63 13.89
C ARG A 263 8.64 -12.45 14.95
N ALA A 264 8.33 -13.76 15.06
CA ALA A 264 8.95 -14.66 16.02
C ALA A 264 10.45 -14.84 15.76
N GLU A 265 10.88 -14.76 14.50
CA GLU A 265 12.28 -14.80 14.08
C GLU A 265 13.02 -13.46 14.25
N GLY A 266 12.34 -12.39 14.66
CA GLY A 266 12.91 -11.04 14.74
C GLY A 266 13.22 -10.40 13.38
N LYS A 267 12.56 -10.87 12.30
CA LYS A 267 12.78 -10.46 10.90
C LYS A 267 11.63 -9.64 10.30
N LEU A 268 10.57 -9.38 11.04
CA LEU A 268 9.50 -8.48 10.64
C LEU A 268 9.90 -7.04 10.98
N ALA A 269 10.20 -6.22 9.98
CA ALA A 269 10.80 -4.91 10.21
C ALA A 269 9.79 -3.82 10.64
N HIS A 270 8.51 -3.94 10.25
CA HIS A 270 7.44 -2.99 10.61
C HIS A 270 6.12 -3.70 10.93
N ARG A 271 5.13 -2.95 11.41
CA ARG A 271 3.77 -3.45 11.68
C ARG A 271 3.00 -3.68 10.39
N VAL A 272 2.15 -4.73 10.39
CA VAL A 272 1.29 -5.07 9.25
C VAL A 272 -0.16 -5.21 9.71
N TYR A 273 -1.05 -4.50 9.03
CA TYR A 273 -2.49 -4.68 9.11
C TYR A 273 -2.95 -5.37 7.82
N HIS A 274 -3.44 -6.60 7.93
CA HIS A 274 -3.64 -7.50 6.80
C HIS A 274 -5.12 -7.65 6.45
N ALA A 275 -5.41 -7.59 5.15
CA ALA A 275 -6.71 -7.91 4.58
C ALA A 275 -6.67 -9.24 3.82
N VAL A 276 -7.74 -10.02 3.95
CA VAL A 276 -8.02 -11.20 3.13
C VAL A 276 -8.97 -10.81 1.99
N ARG A 277 -8.90 -11.48 0.85
CA ARG A 277 -9.85 -11.31 -0.26
C ARG A 277 -10.96 -12.34 -0.20
N PRO A 278 -12.15 -12.03 0.35
CA PRO A 278 -13.21 -13.02 0.59
C PRO A 278 -13.76 -13.63 -0.70
N MET A 279 -13.74 -12.87 -1.80
CA MET A 279 -14.22 -13.36 -3.10
C MET A 279 -13.25 -14.34 -3.78
N LEU A 280 -11.96 -14.32 -3.41
CA LEU A 280 -10.93 -15.22 -3.95
C LEU A 280 -10.59 -16.36 -2.99
N TYR A 281 -10.65 -16.09 -1.69
CA TYR A 281 -10.27 -16.99 -0.61
C TYR A 281 -11.42 -17.11 0.41
N PRO A 282 -12.57 -17.72 0.04
CA PRO A 282 -13.74 -17.80 0.93
C PRO A 282 -13.48 -18.59 2.22
N ASP A 283 -12.65 -19.65 2.16
CA ASP A 283 -12.28 -20.44 3.34
C ASP A 283 -11.42 -19.62 4.31
N ASP A 284 -10.50 -18.80 3.80
CA ASP A 284 -9.69 -17.90 4.61
C ASP A 284 -10.54 -16.80 5.26
N ALA A 285 -11.52 -16.28 4.52
CA ALA A 285 -12.48 -15.31 5.07
C ALA A 285 -13.31 -15.92 6.21
N GLU A 286 -13.69 -17.19 6.10
CA GLU A 286 -14.41 -17.91 7.15
C GLU A 286 -13.62 -17.99 8.45
N ILE A 287 -12.29 -18.18 8.38
CA ILE A 287 -11.41 -18.15 9.56
C ILE A 287 -11.53 -16.79 10.29
N LEU A 288 -11.45 -15.69 9.56
CA LEU A 288 -11.55 -14.35 10.15
C LEU A 288 -12.95 -14.04 10.70
N TYR A 289 -14.01 -14.48 10.03
CA TYR A 289 -15.38 -14.33 10.54
C TYR A 289 -15.59 -15.08 11.86
N GLN A 290 -15.08 -16.31 11.97
CA GLN A 290 -15.21 -17.13 13.18
C GLN A 290 -14.44 -16.52 14.36
N ASN A 291 -13.29 -15.93 14.11
CA ASN A 291 -12.44 -15.33 15.13
C ASN A 291 -12.81 -13.86 15.47
N GLY A 292 -13.71 -13.23 14.70
CA GLY A 292 -14.08 -11.82 14.87
C GLY A 292 -12.94 -10.84 14.51
N GLY A 293 -12.02 -11.27 13.65
CA GLY A 293 -10.74 -10.60 13.38
C GLY A 293 -9.70 -10.91 14.45
N GLU A 294 -8.44 -10.86 14.05
CA GLU A 294 -7.30 -11.21 14.89
C GLU A 294 -6.45 -9.98 15.17
N ILE A 295 -6.63 -9.39 16.34
CA ILE A 295 -5.88 -8.21 16.79
C ILE A 295 -4.72 -8.68 17.66
N ASP A 296 -3.49 -8.47 17.18
CA ASP A 296 -2.28 -8.70 17.98
C ASP A 296 -2.24 -7.68 19.14
N PRO A 297 -2.05 -8.12 20.41
CA PRO A 297 -1.95 -7.22 21.55
C PRO A 297 -0.85 -6.16 21.44
N GLU A 298 0.22 -6.47 20.73
CA GLU A 298 1.33 -5.55 20.45
C GLU A 298 1.18 -4.83 19.08
N HIS A 299 0.14 -5.13 18.33
CA HIS A 299 -0.18 -4.56 17.00
C HIS A 299 0.92 -4.76 15.94
N TYR A 300 1.68 -5.87 15.98
CA TYR A 300 2.66 -6.17 14.94
C TYR A 300 2.02 -6.83 13.73
N VAL A 301 1.14 -7.81 13.94
CA VAL A 301 0.41 -8.49 12.85
C VAL A 301 -1.05 -8.58 13.21
N THR A 302 -1.86 -7.70 12.65
CA THR A 302 -3.31 -7.69 12.82
C THR A 302 -3.97 -8.14 11.54
N ALA A 303 -4.89 -9.11 11.60
CA ALA A 303 -5.69 -9.60 10.48
C ALA A 303 -7.17 -9.42 10.80
N ARG A 304 -7.76 -8.34 10.30
CA ARG A 304 -9.14 -7.97 10.64
C ARG A 304 -9.88 -7.32 9.48
N GLU A 305 -9.34 -7.40 8.29
CA GLU A 305 -9.83 -6.64 7.16
C GLU A 305 -10.12 -7.53 5.97
N PHE A 306 -11.14 -7.15 5.17
CA PHE A 306 -11.40 -7.76 3.87
C PHE A 306 -11.20 -6.75 2.76
N LYS A 307 -10.50 -7.19 1.68
CA LYS A 307 -10.36 -6.43 0.43
C LYS A 307 -11.29 -6.98 -0.63
N ILE A 308 -12.11 -6.11 -1.22
CA ILE A 308 -12.93 -6.39 -2.40
C ILE A 308 -12.53 -5.40 -3.50
N THR A 309 -12.55 -5.85 -4.76
CA THR A 309 -12.23 -5.02 -5.93
C THR A 309 -13.44 -5.01 -6.87
N VAL A 310 -14.19 -3.91 -6.88
CA VAL A 310 -15.47 -3.86 -7.61
C VAL A 310 -15.36 -3.35 -9.03
N ASP A 311 -14.31 -2.58 -9.36
CA ASP A 311 -14.05 -2.13 -10.74
C ASP A 311 -12.57 -2.22 -11.11
N GLY A 312 -12.15 -1.60 -12.20
CA GLY A 312 -10.77 -1.55 -12.67
C GLY A 312 -10.17 -0.15 -12.59
N ALA A 313 -9.03 0.06 -13.26
CA ALA A 313 -8.30 1.32 -13.27
C ALA A 313 -8.82 2.30 -14.35
N LEU A 314 -8.63 3.61 -14.12
CA LEU A 314 -8.99 4.68 -15.07
C LEU A 314 -8.23 4.55 -16.39
N GLY A 315 -6.92 4.38 -16.34
CA GLY A 315 -6.04 4.35 -17.51
C GLY A 315 -6.40 3.24 -18.50
N SER A 316 -6.75 2.05 -18.02
CA SER A 316 -7.17 0.90 -18.83
C SER A 316 -8.66 0.91 -19.24
N ARG A 317 -9.41 1.94 -18.87
CA ARG A 317 -10.88 2.04 -19.05
C ARG A 317 -11.65 0.93 -18.35
N GLY A 318 -11.11 0.40 -17.26
CA GLY A 318 -11.76 -0.61 -16.43
C GLY A 318 -12.60 -0.04 -15.28
N ALA A 319 -12.37 1.22 -14.90
CA ALA A 319 -13.15 1.90 -13.86
C ALA A 319 -14.60 2.11 -14.33
N GLY A 320 -15.56 1.86 -13.41
CA GLY A 320 -16.98 1.89 -13.72
C GLY A 320 -17.58 3.30 -13.58
N PHE A 321 -18.06 3.88 -14.69
CA PHE A 321 -18.61 5.23 -14.73
C PHE A 321 -20.11 5.25 -15.04
N ILE A 322 -20.80 6.30 -14.56
CA ILE A 322 -22.21 6.59 -14.85
C ILE A 322 -22.35 7.05 -16.31
N GLU A 323 -21.39 7.85 -16.79
CA GLU A 323 -21.31 8.30 -18.19
C GLU A 323 -20.14 7.59 -18.89
N PRO A 324 -20.21 7.37 -20.24
CA PRO A 324 -19.15 6.67 -20.95
C PRO A 324 -17.83 7.46 -20.89
N TYR A 325 -16.71 6.78 -21.12
CA TYR A 325 -15.43 7.43 -21.32
C TYR A 325 -15.48 8.41 -22.48
N SER A 326 -14.78 9.54 -22.38
CA SER A 326 -14.79 10.58 -23.41
C SER A 326 -14.06 10.16 -24.68
N ASP A 327 -13.06 9.30 -24.56
CA ASP A 327 -12.22 8.83 -25.67
C ASP A 327 -12.56 7.43 -26.18
N TYR A 328 -13.58 6.78 -25.61
CA TYR A 328 -14.00 5.44 -26.01
C TYR A 328 -15.42 5.12 -25.52
N ASP A 329 -16.24 4.53 -26.40
CA ASP A 329 -17.64 4.18 -26.08
C ASP A 329 -17.71 2.96 -25.15
N THR A 330 -17.44 3.19 -23.88
CA THR A 330 -17.56 2.19 -22.79
C THR A 330 -17.81 2.90 -21.47
N PHE A 331 -18.53 2.24 -20.57
CA PHE A 331 -18.77 2.66 -19.18
C PHE A 331 -17.77 2.04 -18.19
N GLY A 332 -16.80 1.28 -18.69
CA GLY A 332 -15.97 0.42 -17.85
C GLY A 332 -16.73 -0.82 -17.38
N LEU A 333 -16.32 -1.38 -16.22
CA LEU A 333 -16.89 -2.61 -15.70
C LEU A 333 -17.02 -2.57 -14.17
N VAL A 334 -18.24 -2.54 -13.67
CA VAL A 334 -18.54 -2.86 -12.27
C VAL A 334 -18.81 -4.36 -12.18
N ARG A 335 -18.06 -5.08 -11.33
CA ARG A 335 -18.01 -6.56 -11.28
C ARG A 335 -19.04 -7.19 -10.36
N TYR A 336 -19.57 -6.43 -9.43
CA TYR A 336 -20.50 -6.85 -8.39
C TYR A 336 -21.61 -5.82 -8.27
N ASP A 337 -22.74 -6.24 -7.69
CA ASP A 337 -23.82 -5.34 -7.29
C ASP A 337 -23.96 -5.28 -5.76
N GLU A 338 -24.90 -4.51 -5.26
CA GLU A 338 -25.16 -4.37 -3.83
C GLU A 338 -25.55 -5.69 -3.17
N ASP A 339 -26.29 -6.56 -3.87
CA ASP A 339 -26.75 -7.84 -3.34
C ASP A 339 -25.59 -8.84 -3.17
N ASP A 340 -24.56 -8.76 -4.01
CA ASP A 340 -23.32 -9.56 -3.87
C ASP A 340 -22.54 -9.18 -2.60
N LEU A 341 -22.46 -7.88 -2.29
CA LEU A 341 -21.67 -7.37 -1.16
C LEU A 341 -22.42 -7.47 0.18
N ARG A 342 -23.72 -7.23 0.18
CA ARG A 342 -24.55 -7.09 1.37
C ARG A 342 -24.40 -8.23 2.38
N PRO A 343 -24.45 -9.54 2.02
CA PRO A 343 -24.28 -10.63 2.99
C PRO A 343 -22.92 -10.60 3.70
N LEU A 344 -21.86 -10.26 2.97
CA LEU A 344 -20.50 -10.14 3.53
C LEU A 344 -20.42 -8.97 4.51
N LEU A 345 -20.99 -7.83 4.15
CA LEU A 345 -20.99 -6.60 4.94
C LEU A 345 -21.78 -6.78 6.25
N ILE A 346 -22.98 -7.37 6.20
CA ILE A 346 -23.80 -7.66 7.39
C ILE A 346 -23.01 -8.54 8.35
N ARG A 347 -22.46 -9.64 7.85
CA ARG A 347 -21.65 -10.55 8.67
C ARG A 347 -20.42 -9.86 9.24
N GLY A 348 -19.79 -8.97 8.47
CA GLY A 348 -18.66 -8.15 8.95
C GLY A 348 -19.03 -7.22 10.09
N LEU A 349 -20.22 -6.60 10.07
CA LEU A 349 -20.72 -5.79 11.19
C LEU A 349 -20.94 -6.63 12.45
N GLU A 350 -21.47 -7.83 12.29
CA GLU A 350 -21.75 -8.75 13.41
C GLU A 350 -20.48 -9.36 14.02
N THR A 351 -19.41 -9.52 13.22
CA THR A 351 -18.14 -10.14 13.64
C THR A 351 -17.02 -9.16 13.88
N GLY A 352 -17.18 -7.87 13.52
CA GLY A 352 -16.19 -6.84 13.72
C GLY A 352 -15.10 -6.75 12.64
N ILE A 353 -15.37 -7.31 11.46
CA ILE A 353 -14.46 -7.21 10.30
C ILE A 353 -14.61 -5.85 9.62
N GLN A 354 -13.50 -5.24 9.33
CA GLN A 354 -13.40 -4.02 8.53
C GLN A 354 -13.40 -4.37 7.03
N PHE A 355 -13.99 -3.50 6.20
CA PHE A 355 -13.94 -3.63 4.75
C PHE A 355 -13.14 -2.50 4.12
N GLN A 356 -12.31 -2.84 3.15
CA GLN A 356 -11.67 -1.95 2.20
C GLN A 356 -12.10 -2.37 0.79
N VAL A 357 -12.97 -1.55 0.18
CA VAL A 357 -13.51 -1.85 -1.15
C VAL A 357 -12.93 -0.89 -2.16
N HIS A 358 -12.19 -1.44 -3.13
CA HIS A 358 -11.64 -0.67 -4.25
C HIS A 358 -12.78 -0.20 -5.16
N ALA A 359 -12.88 1.10 -5.36
CA ALA A 359 -13.77 1.75 -6.31
C ALA A 359 -13.12 3.02 -6.87
N ILE A 360 -12.85 3.02 -8.18
CA ILE A 360 -12.20 4.14 -8.88
C ILE A 360 -13.24 5.01 -9.60
N GLY A 361 -14.15 4.41 -10.37
CA GLY A 361 -15.17 5.13 -11.10
C GLY A 361 -16.34 5.58 -10.21
N ASP A 362 -17.07 6.59 -10.65
CA ASP A 362 -18.17 7.16 -9.89
C ASP A 362 -19.38 6.22 -9.75
N ALA A 363 -19.67 5.39 -10.74
CA ALA A 363 -20.70 4.34 -10.64
C ALA A 363 -20.31 3.28 -9.61
N ALA A 364 -19.03 2.89 -9.55
CA ALA A 364 -18.50 1.94 -8.59
C ALA A 364 -18.55 2.51 -7.16
N ASN A 365 -18.12 3.76 -6.96
CA ASN A 365 -18.21 4.45 -5.68
C ASN A 365 -19.65 4.52 -5.17
N LYS A 366 -20.59 4.91 -6.04
CA LYS A 366 -22.01 5.00 -5.71
C LYS A 366 -22.59 3.65 -5.31
N MET A 367 -22.27 2.59 -6.05
CA MET A 367 -22.71 1.21 -5.74
C MET A 367 -22.19 0.77 -4.37
N VAL A 368 -20.90 0.99 -4.07
CA VAL A 368 -20.34 0.61 -2.75
C VAL A 368 -20.98 1.39 -1.61
N LEU A 369 -21.21 2.71 -1.79
CA LEU A 369 -21.92 3.53 -0.80
C LEU A 369 -23.34 3.02 -0.56
N ASN A 370 -24.07 2.60 -1.61
CA ASN A 370 -25.39 2.02 -1.49
C ASN A 370 -25.34 0.71 -0.65
N ALA A 371 -24.39 -0.19 -0.97
CA ALA A 371 -24.23 -1.43 -0.23
C ALA A 371 -23.89 -1.19 1.25
N TYR A 372 -23.01 -0.23 1.52
CA TYR A 372 -22.64 0.15 2.90
C TYR A 372 -23.84 0.73 3.66
N GLU A 373 -24.59 1.63 3.05
CA GLU A 373 -25.79 2.24 3.65
C GLU A 373 -26.85 1.19 4.00
N GLN A 374 -27.12 0.26 3.07
CA GLN A 374 -28.07 -0.84 3.32
C GLN A 374 -27.62 -1.70 4.50
N ALA A 375 -26.36 -2.15 4.52
CA ALA A 375 -25.85 -2.98 5.60
C ALA A 375 -25.84 -2.25 6.95
N LEU A 376 -25.43 -0.97 6.97
CA LEU A 376 -25.41 -0.15 8.19
C LEU A 376 -26.83 0.10 8.76
N ASN A 377 -27.84 0.21 7.89
CA ASN A 377 -29.24 0.36 8.28
C ASN A 377 -29.84 -0.96 8.80
N GLU A 378 -29.45 -2.10 8.20
CA GLU A 378 -29.95 -3.43 8.61
C GLU A 378 -29.34 -3.87 9.95
N VAL A 379 -28.07 -3.54 10.23
CA VAL A 379 -27.39 -3.86 11.49
C VAL A 379 -27.18 -2.59 12.33
N PRO A 380 -28.08 -2.29 13.27
CA PRO A 380 -27.97 -1.09 14.11
C PRO A 380 -26.72 -1.14 15.00
N LYS A 381 -26.19 0.02 15.38
CA LYS A 381 -24.94 0.15 16.17
C LYS A 381 -24.90 -0.76 17.41
N SER A 382 -26.04 -0.99 18.05
CA SER A 382 -26.13 -1.83 19.26
C SER A 382 -25.96 -3.35 18.99
N LYS A 383 -26.03 -3.78 17.73
CA LYS A 383 -25.83 -5.18 17.31
C LYS A 383 -24.48 -5.40 16.63
N ARG A 384 -23.73 -4.34 16.36
CA ARG A 384 -22.39 -4.45 15.75
C ARG A 384 -21.37 -4.87 16.77
N ALA A 385 -20.46 -5.76 16.40
CA ALA A 385 -19.33 -6.13 17.22
C ALA A 385 -18.40 -4.93 17.49
N VAL A 386 -18.33 -4.01 16.53
CA VAL A 386 -17.64 -2.71 16.66
C VAL A 386 -18.60 -1.62 16.22
N ALA A 387 -18.89 -0.67 17.10
CA ALA A 387 -19.91 0.36 16.89
C ALA A 387 -19.65 1.21 15.62
N ASN A 388 -18.39 1.60 15.38
CA ASN A 388 -17.95 2.24 14.16
C ASN A 388 -16.93 1.32 13.45
N PRO A 389 -17.30 0.64 12.35
CA PRO A 389 -16.44 -0.31 11.67
C PRO A 389 -15.29 0.34 10.91
N ARG A 390 -15.32 1.67 10.70
CA ARG A 390 -14.34 2.45 9.93
C ARG A 390 -14.09 1.83 8.55
N TRP A 391 -15.16 1.46 7.87
CA TRP A 391 -15.07 0.93 6.52
C TRP A 391 -14.49 1.94 5.56
N ARG A 392 -13.83 1.46 4.53
CA ARG A 392 -13.09 2.28 3.59
C ARG A 392 -13.56 2.03 2.17
N ILE A 393 -13.48 3.08 1.34
CA ILE A 393 -13.46 2.95 -0.11
C ILE A 393 -12.04 3.31 -0.56
N GLU A 394 -11.37 2.31 -1.11
CA GLU A 394 -10.01 2.47 -1.62
C GLU A 394 -10.04 3.17 -2.96
N HIS A 395 -9.12 4.06 -3.15
CA HIS A 395 -9.00 5.02 -4.22
C HIS A 395 -10.01 6.15 -4.10
N ALA A 396 -11.33 5.90 -4.00
CA ALA A 396 -12.38 6.93 -3.99
C ALA A 396 -12.05 8.05 -5.00
N GLN A 397 -11.57 7.62 -6.18
CA GLN A 397 -10.79 8.46 -7.09
C GLN A 397 -11.68 9.45 -7.85
N ASN A 398 -12.83 8.97 -8.33
CA ASN A 398 -13.84 9.79 -9.00
C ASN A 398 -15.14 9.64 -8.23
N VAL A 399 -15.60 10.72 -7.60
CA VAL A 399 -16.79 10.69 -6.72
C VAL A 399 -17.73 11.82 -7.14
N GLN A 400 -19.00 11.50 -7.35
CA GLN A 400 -20.00 12.53 -7.64
C GLN A 400 -20.16 13.47 -6.43
N PRO A 401 -20.35 14.79 -6.66
CA PRO A 401 -20.47 15.77 -5.58
C PRO A 401 -21.53 15.43 -4.54
N GLU A 402 -22.68 14.86 -4.98
CA GLU A 402 -23.77 14.44 -4.10
C GLU A 402 -23.43 13.24 -3.23
N ASP A 403 -22.44 12.42 -3.61
CA ASP A 403 -22.02 11.24 -2.84
C ASP A 403 -20.97 11.57 -1.77
N VAL A 404 -20.31 12.74 -1.84
CA VAL A 404 -19.27 13.13 -0.87
C VAL A 404 -19.81 13.19 0.56
N ASP A 405 -21.00 13.77 0.76
CA ASP A 405 -21.61 13.87 2.09
C ASP A 405 -21.95 12.50 2.69
N ARG A 406 -22.23 11.50 1.85
CA ARG A 406 -22.52 10.13 2.29
C ARG A 406 -21.32 9.46 2.97
N PHE A 407 -20.09 9.77 2.53
CA PHE A 407 -18.88 9.30 3.25
C PHE A 407 -18.87 9.83 4.68
N ILE A 408 -19.19 11.12 4.87
CA ILE A 408 -19.17 11.77 6.18
C ILE A 408 -20.28 11.22 7.07
N ASP A 409 -21.53 11.17 6.55
CA ASP A 409 -22.71 10.76 7.30
C ASP A 409 -22.62 9.31 7.79
N MET A 410 -21.95 8.46 7.04
CA MET A 410 -21.77 7.03 7.37
C MET A 410 -20.43 6.72 8.05
N ASP A 411 -19.55 7.69 8.29
CA ASP A 411 -18.18 7.51 8.81
C ASP A 411 -17.34 6.59 7.89
N ILE A 412 -17.51 6.65 6.57
CA ILE A 412 -16.71 5.91 5.58
C ILE A 412 -15.44 6.69 5.27
N LEU A 413 -14.31 6.00 5.26
CA LEU A 413 -13.02 6.61 5.01
C LEU A 413 -12.68 6.57 3.51
N PRO A 414 -12.52 7.72 2.82
CA PRO A 414 -11.98 7.77 1.47
C PRO A 414 -10.47 7.54 1.54
N SER A 415 -10.03 6.31 1.23
CA SER A 415 -8.62 5.91 1.30
C SER A 415 -7.95 6.17 -0.04
N MET A 416 -7.06 7.15 -0.11
CA MET A 416 -6.58 7.71 -1.37
C MET A 416 -5.07 7.56 -1.54
N GLN A 417 -4.63 7.53 -2.81
CA GLN A 417 -3.24 7.39 -3.21
C GLN A 417 -2.81 8.64 -3.99
N PRO A 418 -2.08 9.56 -3.33
CA PRO A 418 -1.68 10.82 -3.99
C PRO A 418 -0.83 10.65 -5.24
N SER A 419 0.06 9.65 -5.26
CA SER A 419 0.90 9.37 -6.44
C SER A 419 0.10 8.95 -7.68
N HIS A 420 -1.05 8.28 -7.53
CA HIS A 420 -1.95 7.99 -8.64
C HIS A 420 -2.39 9.27 -9.37
N ALA A 421 -2.64 10.35 -8.63
CA ALA A 421 -3.05 11.60 -9.27
C ALA A 421 -1.96 12.18 -10.17
N ILE A 422 -0.69 12.05 -9.80
CA ILE A 422 0.40 12.58 -10.63
C ILE A 422 0.78 11.64 -11.78
N GLY A 423 0.40 10.36 -11.72
CA GLY A 423 0.47 9.43 -12.84
C GLY A 423 -0.69 9.63 -13.82
N ASP A 424 -1.91 9.76 -13.30
CA ASP A 424 -3.13 9.87 -14.10
C ASP A 424 -3.26 11.20 -14.85
N LEU A 425 -2.61 12.27 -14.38
CA LEU A 425 -2.71 13.61 -15.01
C LEU A 425 -2.33 13.62 -16.50
N HIS A 426 -1.56 12.63 -16.96
CA HIS A 426 -1.14 12.52 -18.36
C HIS A 426 -2.24 11.99 -19.29
N PHE A 427 -3.30 11.38 -18.75
CA PHE A 427 -4.37 10.78 -19.56
C PHE A 427 -5.79 10.97 -19.02
N ALA A 428 -5.93 11.43 -17.76
CA ALA A 428 -7.25 11.55 -17.14
C ALA A 428 -8.18 12.50 -17.93
N GLY A 429 -7.62 13.59 -18.49
CA GLY A 429 -8.36 14.52 -19.34
C GLY A 429 -8.95 13.85 -20.59
N ASP A 430 -8.19 12.95 -21.23
CA ASP A 430 -8.67 12.19 -22.40
C ASP A 430 -9.77 11.20 -21.98
N ARG A 431 -9.60 10.54 -20.85
CA ARG A 431 -10.54 9.53 -20.32
C ARG A 431 -11.87 10.11 -19.90
N LEU A 432 -11.84 11.24 -19.20
CA LEU A 432 -13.01 11.82 -18.53
C LEU A 432 -13.58 13.04 -19.23
N GLY A 433 -12.76 13.75 -20.03
CA GLY A 433 -13.06 15.12 -20.44
C GLY A 433 -12.84 16.12 -19.29
N ILE A 434 -12.58 17.37 -19.63
CA ILE A 434 -12.17 18.43 -18.69
C ILE A 434 -13.22 18.65 -17.58
N GLU A 435 -14.50 18.61 -17.92
CA GLU A 435 -15.57 18.89 -16.95
C GLU A 435 -15.61 17.86 -15.81
N ARG A 436 -15.43 16.57 -16.11
CA ARG A 436 -15.45 15.50 -15.12
C ARG A 436 -14.19 15.41 -14.27
N LEU A 437 -13.08 16.05 -14.67
CA LEU A 437 -11.88 16.16 -13.85
C LEU A 437 -12.15 16.85 -12.50
N ALA A 438 -13.16 17.72 -12.43
CA ALA A 438 -13.59 18.37 -11.21
C ALA A 438 -14.05 17.39 -10.10
N ASN A 439 -14.39 16.15 -10.48
CA ASN A 439 -14.83 15.10 -9.58
C ASN A 439 -13.70 14.09 -9.24
N ALA A 440 -12.48 14.31 -9.77
CA ALA A 440 -11.35 13.44 -9.55
C ALA A 440 -10.46 13.92 -8.40
N TYR A 441 -10.05 12.98 -7.51
CA TYR A 441 -9.13 13.24 -6.41
C TYR A 441 -9.56 14.41 -5.51
N LEU A 442 -10.74 14.33 -4.94
CA LEU A 442 -11.42 15.39 -4.17
C LEU A 442 -10.86 15.58 -2.75
N TRP A 443 -9.54 15.47 -2.55
CA TRP A 443 -8.93 15.51 -1.21
C TRP A 443 -9.33 16.74 -0.41
N ARG A 444 -9.24 17.93 -1.02
CA ARG A 444 -9.58 19.18 -0.35
C ARG A 444 -11.05 19.23 0.05
N THR A 445 -11.94 18.78 -0.83
CA THR A 445 -13.38 18.72 -0.56
C THR A 445 -13.70 17.80 0.62
N PHE A 446 -13.08 16.61 0.67
CA PHE A 446 -13.24 15.67 1.78
C PHE A 446 -12.71 16.25 3.10
N ILE A 447 -11.51 16.85 3.09
CA ILE A 447 -10.92 17.48 4.28
C ILE A 447 -11.80 18.63 4.80
N ASP A 448 -12.28 19.49 3.92
CA ASP A 448 -13.14 20.63 4.29
C ASP A 448 -14.48 20.19 4.88
N LYS A 449 -14.95 18.99 4.54
CA LYS A 449 -16.14 18.37 5.14
C LYS A 449 -15.83 17.54 6.39
N GLY A 450 -14.58 17.48 6.83
CA GLY A 450 -14.15 16.80 8.06
C GLY A 450 -13.84 15.32 7.89
N ALA A 451 -13.69 14.79 6.66
CA ALA A 451 -13.25 13.43 6.43
C ALA A 451 -11.81 13.22 6.88
N ILE A 452 -11.55 12.01 7.41
CA ILE A 452 -10.19 11.51 7.60
C ILE A 452 -9.82 10.73 6.33
N ILE A 453 -8.72 11.12 5.67
CA ILE A 453 -8.22 10.46 4.48
C ILE A 453 -7.02 9.58 4.85
N PRO A 454 -7.16 8.24 4.90
CA PRO A 454 -6.00 7.35 4.93
C PRO A 454 -5.19 7.51 3.64
N GLY A 455 -3.91 7.86 3.76
CA GLY A 455 -3.00 7.98 2.61
C GLY A 455 -2.19 6.71 2.43
N GLY A 456 -2.19 6.16 1.23
CA GLY A 456 -1.43 4.98 0.86
C GLY A 456 -0.74 5.15 -0.49
N THR A 457 0.17 4.22 -0.82
CA THR A 457 0.94 4.28 -2.07
C THR A 457 0.40 3.39 -3.17
N ASP A 458 -0.32 2.33 -2.80
CA ASP A 458 -0.65 1.20 -3.69
C ASP A 458 0.59 0.51 -4.30
N GLN A 459 1.75 0.59 -3.59
CA GLN A 459 2.93 -0.12 -4.07
C GLN A 459 2.68 -1.63 -4.21
N PRO A 460 3.21 -2.29 -5.26
CA PRO A 460 4.19 -1.82 -6.22
C PRO A 460 3.62 -1.20 -7.52
N VAL A 461 2.35 -0.81 -7.55
CA VAL A 461 1.81 -0.02 -8.67
C VAL A 461 2.60 1.27 -8.76
N GLU A 462 2.80 1.92 -7.62
CA GLU A 462 3.64 3.09 -7.48
C GLU A 462 5.02 2.74 -6.84
N ILE A 463 5.91 3.71 -6.81
CA ILE A 463 7.27 3.55 -6.27
C ILE A 463 7.24 3.19 -4.78
N GLY A 464 6.30 3.79 -4.01
CA GLY A 464 6.14 3.55 -2.58
C GLY A 464 7.05 4.40 -1.69
N ASP A 465 7.58 5.51 -2.19
CA ASP A 465 8.35 6.48 -1.39
C ASP A 465 7.40 7.51 -0.76
N PRO A 466 7.33 7.64 0.57
CA PRO A 466 6.42 8.57 1.23
C PRO A 466 6.64 10.04 0.82
N ARG A 467 7.85 10.41 0.40
CA ARG A 467 8.14 11.77 -0.06
C ARG A 467 7.40 12.12 -1.35
N ILE A 468 7.21 11.13 -2.22
CA ILE A 468 6.40 11.28 -3.44
C ILE A 468 4.94 11.48 -3.08
N GLU A 469 4.41 10.71 -2.11
CA GLU A 469 3.02 10.86 -1.66
C GLU A 469 2.76 12.26 -1.10
N PHE A 470 3.64 12.76 -0.22
CA PHE A 470 3.52 14.13 0.30
C PHE A 470 3.63 15.19 -0.79
N TYR A 471 4.57 15.04 -1.72
CA TYR A 471 4.71 15.95 -2.84
C TYR A 471 3.44 15.94 -3.72
N ALA A 472 2.96 14.78 -4.11
CA ALA A 472 1.78 14.62 -4.95
C ALA A 472 0.53 15.21 -4.30
N ALA A 473 0.33 14.96 -2.98
CA ALA A 473 -0.82 15.48 -2.23
C ALA A 473 -0.86 17.02 -2.18
N ILE A 474 0.29 17.68 -2.21
CA ILE A 474 0.39 19.14 -2.09
C ILE A 474 0.51 19.81 -3.45
N ALA A 475 1.39 19.30 -4.33
CA ALA A 475 1.73 19.94 -5.59
C ALA A 475 0.77 19.63 -6.73
N ARG A 476 0.15 18.43 -6.75
CA ARG A 476 -0.65 17.90 -7.88
C ARG A 476 0.06 18.07 -9.23
N LYS A 477 1.35 17.80 -9.24
CA LYS A 477 2.24 17.84 -10.41
C LYS A 477 3.04 16.55 -10.44
N ASP A 478 3.44 16.11 -11.63
CA ASP A 478 4.40 15.02 -11.71
C ASP A 478 5.79 15.43 -11.17
N LEU A 479 6.72 14.48 -11.16
CA LEU A 479 8.05 14.71 -10.59
C LEU A 479 8.92 15.66 -11.44
N ASP A 480 8.54 15.90 -12.69
CA ASP A 480 9.18 16.87 -13.60
C ASP A 480 8.55 18.27 -13.48
N GLY A 481 7.50 18.41 -12.66
CA GLY A 481 6.81 19.67 -12.40
C GLY A 481 5.69 19.99 -13.39
N PHE A 482 5.32 19.05 -14.28
CA PHE A 482 4.20 19.21 -15.20
C PHE A 482 2.85 19.08 -14.47
N SER A 483 1.87 19.87 -14.91
CA SER A 483 0.47 19.79 -14.51
C SER A 483 -0.43 19.91 -15.73
N ALA A 484 -1.38 19.01 -15.88
CA ALA A 484 -2.35 19.05 -16.97
C ALA A 484 -3.40 20.14 -16.77
N GLU A 485 -4.04 20.57 -17.89
CA GLU A 485 -5.15 21.51 -17.84
C GLU A 485 -6.32 20.92 -17.04
N GLY A 486 -6.91 21.73 -16.17
CA GLY A 486 -8.03 21.33 -15.32
C GLY A 486 -7.65 20.45 -14.13
N TRP A 487 -6.36 20.11 -13.97
CA TRP A 487 -5.89 19.25 -12.88
C TRP A 487 -5.60 20.08 -11.61
#